data_2b8c715a2998c783831c5b7a7f0846fc
#
_entry.id   2b8c715a2998c783831c5b7a7f0846fc
#
_cell.length_a   1.000
_cell.length_b   1.000
_cell.length_c   1.000
_cell.angle_alpha   90.00
_cell.angle_beta   90.00
_cell.angle_gamma   90.00
#
_symmetry.space_group_name_H-M   'P 1'
#
loop_
_entity.id
_entity.type
_entity.pdbx_description
1 polymer ?
#
loop_
_entity_poly.entity_id
_entity_poly.type
_entity_poly.pdbx_seq_one_letter_code
_entity_poly.pdbx_strand_id
1 'polypeptide(L)'
;MNFKQSLIENNSVNLQADATTWREAIKLGTDMLIASGAVEQSYHDAIICSVEKLGAYIVIAPNFAMPHARPEDGVNRTAFALVTLKEPVYFEGEDEPVDVMVTLAGSCSDEHMEGLMEVTQVLEDDDSETGVDLDKLRACRSKEDVYAVIDAALVED
;
A
#
# COMPACT_ATOMS: atom_id res chain seq x y z
N MET A 1 -14.71 5.52 2.73
CA MET A 1 -14.33 4.90 1.42
C MET A 1 -13.59 3.62 1.68
N ASN A 2 -13.94 2.56 0.99
CA ASN A 2 -13.29 1.28 1.20
C ASN A 2 -12.11 1.07 0.23
N PHE A 3 -11.33 0.06 0.51
CA PHE A 3 -10.11 -0.25 -0.22
C PHE A 3 -10.38 -0.45 -1.72
N LYS A 4 -11.31 -1.36 -2.05
CA LYS A 4 -11.63 -1.66 -3.45
C LYS A 4 -12.15 -0.43 -4.19
N GLN A 5 -13.10 0.27 -3.58
CA GLN A 5 -13.70 1.46 -4.20
C GLN A 5 -12.66 2.53 -4.47
N SER A 6 -11.74 2.72 -3.52
CA SER A 6 -10.67 3.69 -3.68
C SER A 6 -9.74 3.34 -4.84
N LEU A 7 -9.38 2.07 -4.98
CA LEU A 7 -8.54 1.63 -6.10
C LEU A 7 -9.21 1.91 -7.44
N ILE A 8 -10.52 1.71 -7.51
CA ILE A 8 -11.29 1.98 -8.73
C ILE A 8 -11.32 3.48 -9.03
N GLU A 9 -11.71 4.28 -8.04
CA GLU A 9 -11.89 5.73 -8.22
C GLU A 9 -10.60 6.46 -8.55
N ASN A 10 -9.50 6.04 -7.95
CA ASN A 10 -8.21 6.71 -8.15
C ASN A 10 -7.39 6.05 -9.27
N ASN A 11 -7.89 4.96 -9.84
CA ASN A 11 -7.13 4.19 -10.84
C ASN A 11 -5.72 3.90 -10.31
N SER A 12 -5.65 3.40 -9.09
CA SER A 12 -4.42 3.34 -8.32
C SER A 12 -3.93 1.90 -8.07
N VAL A 13 -3.88 1.11 -9.14
CA VAL A 13 -3.33 -0.25 -9.14
C VAL A 13 -2.21 -0.30 -10.17
N ASN A 14 -1.03 -0.74 -9.73
CA ASN A 14 0.13 -0.91 -10.62
C ASN A 14 0.76 -2.27 -10.30
N LEU A 15 0.58 -3.23 -11.20
CA LEU A 15 0.97 -4.62 -10.98
C LEU A 15 2.24 -4.98 -11.73
N GLN A 16 3.11 -5.77 -11.08
CA GLN A 16 4.37 -6.23 -11.66
C GLN A 16 5.19 -5.05 -12.19
N ALA A 17 5.26 -4.00 -11.40
CA ALA A 17 5.95 -2.77 -11.75
C ALA A 17 7.45 -2.92 -11.56
N ASP A 18 8.20 -2.02 -12.19
CA ASP A 18 9.66 -1.98 -12.08
C ASP A 18 10.09 -0.87 -11.13
N ALA A 19 10.93 -1.22 -10.17
CA ALA A 19 11.57 -0.25 -9.27
C ALA A 19 12.89 -0.87 -8.83
N THR A 20 13.93 -0.05 -8.70
CA THR A 20 15.25 -0.53 -8.29
C THR A 20 15.57 -0.15 -6.83
N THR A 21 14.83 0.81 -6.28
CA THR A 21 15.04 1.28 -4.91
C THR A 21 13.70 1.37 -4.19
N TRP A 22 13.76 1.40 -2.85
CA TRP A 22 12.55 1.58 -2.05
C TRP A 22 11.90 2.95 -2.30
N ARG A 23 12.72 3.97 -2.62
CA ARG A 23 12.19 5.30 -2.92
C ARG A 23 11.36 5.27 -4.21
N GLU A 24 11.87 4.61 -5.24
CA GLU A 24 11.13 4.46 -6.50
C GLU A 24 9.84 3.67 -6.29
N ALA A 25 9.89 2.62 -5.49
CA ALA A 25 8.72 1.79 -5.22
C ALA A 25 7.61 2.59 -4.53
N ILE A 26 7.95 3.38 -3.51
CA ILE A 26 6.98 4.25 -2.82
C ILE A 26 6.39 5.26 -3.81
N LYS A 27 7.24 5.84 -4.66
CA LYS A 27 6.81 6.85 -5.63
C LYS A 27 5.76 6.31 -6.60
N LEU A 28 5.85 5.05 -6.99
CA LEU A 28 4.85 4.45 -7.88
C LEU A 28 3.44 4.58 -7.31
N GLY A 29 3.27 4.31 -6.02
CA GLY A 29 1.97 4.42 -5.36
C GLY A 29 1.53 5.86 -5.15
N THR A 30 2.43 6.70 -4.61
CA THR A 30 2.07 8.10 -4.33
C THR A 30 1.80 8.88 -5.62
N ASP A 31 2.51 8.59 -6.71
CA ASP A 31 2.26 9.26 -7.98
C ASP A 31 0.83 9.03 -8.47
N MET A 32 0.30 7.81 -8.30
CA MET A 32 -1.08 7.54 -8.69
C MET A 32 -2.08 8.37 -7.87
N LEU A 33 -1.82 8.52 -6.58
CA LEU A 33 -2.71 9.30 -5.70
C LEU A 33 -2.55 10.80 -5.91
N ILE A 34 -1.37 11.26 -6.28
CA ILE A 34 -1.17 12.66 -6.66
C ILE A 34 -1.92 12.94 -7.96
N ALA A 35 -1.81 12.05 -8.95
CA ALA A 35 -2.48 12.20 -10.23
C ALA A 35 -4.00 12.28 -10.07
N SER A 36 -4.57 11.51 -9.13
CA SER A 36 -6.01 11.51 -8.87
C SER A 36 -6.47 12.69 -8.00
N GLY A 37 -5.52 13.42 -7.42
CA GLY A 37 -5.84 14.53 -6.52
C GLY A 37 -6.12 14.12 -5.08
N ALA A 38 -5.92 12.85 -4.74
CA ALA A 38 -6.18 12.37 -3.38
C ALA A 38 -5.16 12.89 -2.38
N VAL A 39 -3.91 13.06 -2.80
CA VAL A 39 -2.84 13.59 -1.94
C VAL A 39 -2.03 14.63 -2.70
N GLU A 40 -1.31 15.48 -1.92
CA GLU A 40 -0.37 16.45 -2.45
C GLU A 40 1.03 15.85 -2.52
N GLN A 41 1.91 16.49 -3.29
CA GLN A 41 3.32 16.09 -3.34
C GLN A 41 3.95 16.05 -1.95
N SER A 42 3.52 16.95 -1.06
CA SER A 42 4.03 17.00 0.31
C SER A 42 3.79 15.71 1.07
N TYR A 43 2.74 14.97 0.74
CA TYR A 43 2.48 13.67 1.38
C TYR A 43 3.56 12.65 1.02
N HIS A 44 3.91 12.58 -0.25
CA HIS A 44 5.01 11.73 -0.71
C HIS A 44 6.31 12.12 0.00
N ASP A 45 6.63 13.41 0.01
CA ASP A 45 7.86 13.92 0.63
C ASP A 45 7.91 13.57 2.12
N ALA A 46 6.76 13.65 2.80
CA ALA A 46 6.68 13.31 4.22
C ALA A 46 6.95 11.83 4.46
N ILE A 47 6.44 10.95 3.61
CA ILE A 47 6.71 9.51 3.73
C ILE A 47 8.21 9.24 3.59
N ILE A 48 8.82 9.78 2.54
CA ILE A 48 10.26 9.57 2.28
C ILE A 48 11.09 10.08 3.45
N CYS A 49 10.79 11.29 3.92
CA CYS A 49 11.50 11.89 5.04
C CYS A 49 11.38 11.04 6.31
N SER A 50 10.19 10.51 6.59
CA SER A 50 9.97 9.68 7.77
C SER A 50 10.73 8.37 7.70
N VAL A 51 10.77 7.73 6.52
CA VAL A 51 11.52 6.49 6.36
C VAL A 51 13.03 6.75 6.54
N GLU A 52 13.54 7.87 6.00
CA GLU A 52 14.94 8.22 6.15
C GLU A 52 15.32 8.46 7.62
N LYS A 53 14.42 9.04 8.40
CA LYS A 53 14.68 9.36 9.81
C LYS A 53 14.43 8.19 10.75
N LEU A 54 13.38 7.43 10.52
CA LEU A 54 12.88 6.43 11.45
C LEU A 54 13.20 5.00 11.03
N GLY A 55 13.70 4.81 9.80
CA GLY A 55 13.91 3.49 9.25
C GLY A 55 12.63 2.96 8.62
N ALA A 56 12.58 1.66 8.38
CA ALA A 56 11.50 1.02 7.62
C ALA A 56 10.24 0.79 8.46
N TYR A 57 9.75 1.84 9.12
CA TYR A 57 8.57 1.75 9.99
C TYR A 57 7.30 1.32 9.23
N ILE A 58 7.30 1.48 7.90
CA ILE A 58 6.16 1.13 7.06
C ILE A 58 6.11 -0.35 6.69
N VAL A 59 7.17 -1.11 6.97
CA VAL A 59 7.17 -2.56 6.72
C VAL A 59 6.47 -3.22 7.90
N ILE A 60 5.25 -3.73 7.67
CA ILE A 60 4.41 -4.25 8.74
C ILE A 60 4.29 -5.77 8.75
N ALA A 61 4.80 -6.43 7.72
CA ALA A 61 4.86 -7.89 7.65
C ALA A 61 5.97 -8.24 6.66
N PRO A 62 6.49 -9.47 6.68
CA PRO A 62 7.52 -9.87 5.72
C PRO A 62 7.07 -9.63 4.29
N ASN A 63 7.88 -8.93 3.52
CA ASN A 63 7.67 -8.61 2.10
C ASN A 63 6.55 -7.60 1.82
N PHE A 64 5.94 -7.02 2.87
CA PHE A 64 4.79 -6.14 2.72
C PHE A 64 5.00 -4.81 3.44
N ALA A 65 4.78 -3.71 2.73
CA ALA A 65 4.86 -2.37 3.30
C ALA A 65 3.59 -1.58 3.05
N MET A 66 3.24 -0.71 4.00
CA MET A 66 2.15 0.25 3.86
C MET A 66 2.70 1.67 4.01
N PRO A 67 3.17 2.28 2.91
CA PRO A 67 3.64 3.66 2.98
C PRO A 67 2.52 4.59 3.44
N HIS A 68 2.80 5.41 4.45
CA HIS A 68 1.83 6.37 5.00
C HIS A 68 2.55 7.46 5.77
N ALA A 69 1.86 8.59 5.92
CA ALA A 69 2.29 9.70 6.75
C ALA A 69 1.04 10.21 7.47
N ARG A 70 1.11 11.38 8.07
CA ARG A 70 -0.02 11.93 8.84
C ARG A 70 -1.02 12.62 7.91
N PRO A 71 -2.32 12.68 8.29
CA PRO A 71 -3.32 13.38 7.48
C PRO A 71 -2.92 14.81 7.11
N GLU A 72 -2.33 15.54 8.07
CA GLU A 72 -1.93 16.94 7.85
C GLU A 72 -0.74 17.08 6.91
N ASP A 73 -0.08 15.98 6.55
CA ASP A 73 1.08 16.03 5.64
C ASP A 73 0.68 16.18 4.18
N GLY A 74 -0.61 16.19 3.86
CA GLY A 74 -1.05 16.47 2.50
C GLY A 74 -2.14 15.56 1.96
N VAL A 75 -3.03 15.07 2.83
CA VAL A 75 -4.16 14.25 2.40
C VAL A 75 -5.36 15.13 2.09
N ASN A 76 -5.88 15.03 0.86
CA ASN A 76 -7.11 15.74 0.45
C ASN A 76 -8.34 14.87 0.68
N ARG A 77 -8.22 13.55 0.51
CA ARG A 77 -9.28 12.59 0.79
C ARG A 77 -8.67 11.22 1.02
N THR A 78 -9.36 10.39 1.77
CA THR A 78 -8.90 9.03 2.06
C THR A 78 -8.76 8.23 0.77
N ALA A 79 -7.62 7.57 0.59
CA ALA A 79 -7.35 6.81 -0.62
C ALA A 79 -6.30 5.73 -0.37
N PHE A 80 -6.29 4.75 -1.26
CA PHE A 80 -5.33 3.65 -1.24
C PHE A 80 -4.71 3.50 -2.62
N ALA A 81 -3.48 2.99 -2.67
CA ALA A 81 -2.84 2.59 -3.93
C ALA A 81 -2.17 1.25 -3.72
N LEU A 82 -2.32 0.35 -4.69
CA LEU A 82 -1.70 -0.97 -4.63
C LEU A 82 -0.61 -1.08 -5.68
N VAL A 83 0.58 -1.47 -5.25
CA VAL A 83 1.71 -1.73 -6.14
C VAL A 83 2.27 -3.11 -5.83
N THR A 84 2.42 -3.95 -6.86
CA THR A 84 3.25 -5.14 -6.75
C THR A 84 4.46 -4.94 -7.64
N LEU A 85 5.60 -5.49 -7.23
CA LEU A 85 6.87 -5.32 -7.93
C LEU A 85 7.31 -6.62 -8.57
N LYS A 86 7.84 -6.52 -9.79
CA LYS A 86 8.42 -7.67 -10.47
C LYS A 86 9.68 -8.14 -9.74
N GLU A 87 10.53 -7.21 -9.35
CA GLU A 87 11.72 -7.46 -8.55
C GLU A 87 11.55 -6.75 -7.20
N PRO A 88 11.80 -7.44 -6.08
CA PRO A 88 11.62 -6.79 -4.78
C PRO A 88 12.70 -5.75 -4.51
N VAL A 89 12.39 -4.82 -3.61
CA VAL A 89 13.32 -3.78 -3.18
C VAL A 89 13.65 -3.97 -1.70
N TYR A 90 14.84 -3.51 -1.30
CA TYR A 90 15.28 -3.56 0.09
C TYR A 90 15.26 -2.16 0.69
N PHE A 91 14.72 -2.06 1.89
CA PHE A 91 14.88 -0.85 2.70
C PHE A 91 16.23 -0.89 3.41
N GLU A 92 16.82 0.27 3.64
CA GLU A 92 18.12 0.34 4.28
C GLU A 92 18.07 -0.30 5.68
N GLY A 93 19.03 -1.17 5.94
CA GLY A 93 19.12 -1.86 7.22
C GLY A 93 18.21 -3.07 7.37
N GLU A 94 17.42 -3.39 6.35
CA GLU A 94 16.52 -4.54 6.40
C GLU A 94 17.06 -5.69 5.57
N ASP A 95 16.93 -6.90 6.09
CA ASP A 95 17.40 -8.11 5.42
C ASP A 95 16.37 -8.71 4.47
N GLU A 96 15.09 -8.43 4.70
CA GLU A 96 14.03 -8.97 3.87
C GLU A 96 13.55 -7.95 2.85
N PRO A 97 13.35 -8.37 1.59
CA PRO A 97 12.87 -7.45 0.56
C PRO A 97 11.36 -7.25 0.65
N VAL A 98 10.89 -6.22 -0.04
CA VAL A 98 9.47 -5.89 -0.15
C VAL A 98 9.08 -5.89 -1.62
N ASP A 99 8.00 -6.58 -1.95
CA ASP A 99 7.47 -6.61 -3.32
C ASP A 99 5.98 -6.31 -3.41
N VAL A 100 5.31 -6.09 -2.28
CA VAL A 100 3.90 -5.68 -2.24
C VAL A 100 3.78 -4.47 -1.35
N MET A 101 3.16 -3.40 -1.88
CA MET A 101 2.94 -2.17 -1.12
C MET A 101 1.51 -1.69 -1.29
N VAL A 102 0.90 -1.28 -0.19
CA VAL A 102 -0.37 -0.57 -0.22
C VAL A 102 -0.14 0.79 0.42
N THR A 103 -0.18 1.85 -0.38
CA THR A 103 -0.08 3.21 0.12
C THR A 103 -1.42 3.59 0.72
N LEU A 104 -1.40 4.11 1.94
CA LEU A 104 -2.59 4.53 2.65
C LEU A 104 -2.54 6.02 2.93
N ALA A 105 -3.57 6.74 2.53
CA ALA A 105 -3.76 8.14 2.86
C ALA A 105 -5.08 8.26 3.60
N GLY A 106 -5.05 8.55 4.90
CA GLY A 106 -6.26 8.75 5.69
C GLY A 106 -6.48 10.22 5.91
N SER A 107 -7.72 10.70 5.68
CA SER A 107 -8.03 12.12 5.82
C SER A 107 -8.15 12.54 7.28
N CYS A 108 -8.29 11.58 8.18
CA CYS A 108 -8.27 11.80 9.62
C CYS A 108 -7.82 10.52 10.31
N SER A 109 -7.57 10.60 11.63
CA SER A 109 -7.08 9.45 12.39
C SER A 109 -8.00 8.24 12.32
N ASP A 110 -9.31 8.45 12.37
CA ASP A 110 -10.28 7.36 12.34
C ASP A 110 -10.26 6.65 10.99
N GLU A 111 -10.24 7.40 9.90
CA GLU A 111 -10.19 6.80 8.56
C GLU A 111 -8.85 6.12 8.30
N HIS A 112 -7.78 6.66 8.86
CA HIS A 112 -6.46 6.04 8.77
C HIS A 112 -6.48 4.65 9.43
N MET A 113 -7.02 4.57 10.64
CA MET A 113 -7.10 3.30 11.37
C MET A 113 -8.02 2.30 10.68
N GLU A 114 -9.16 2.77 10.17
CA GLU A 114 -10.09 1.91 9.44
C GLU A 114 -9.42 1.34 8.19
N GLY A 115 -8.64 2.16 7.49
CA GLY A 115 -7.91 1.72 6.31
C GLY A 115 -6.88 0.64 6.63
N LEU A 116 -6.11 0.84 7.70
CA LEU A 116 -5.14 -0.17 8.14
C LEU A 116 -5.84 -1.49 8.46
N MET A 117 -6.96 -1.43 9.16
CA MET A 117 -7.71 -2.63 9.54
C MET A 117 -8.26 -3.35 8.31
N GLU A 118 -8.79 -2.61 7.35
CA GLU A 118 -9.36 -3.21 6.14
C GLU A 118 -8.31 -3.92 5.31
N VAL A 119 -7.15 -3.30 5.09
CA VAL A 119 -6.07 -3.91 4.34
C VAL A 119 -5.55 -5.15 5.07
N THR A 120 -5.40 -5.07 6.39
CA THR A 120 -4.98 -6.20 7.19
C THR A 120 -5.97 -7.37 7.06
N GLN A 121 -7.26 -7.07 7.10
CA GLN A 121 -8.30 -8.09 6.96
C GLN A 121 -8.22 -8.79 5.60
N VAL A 122 -7.96 -8.04 4.54
CA VAL A 122 -7.81 -8.61 3.20
C VAL A 122 -6.63 -9.57 3.15
N LEU A 123 -5.54 -9.25 3.82
CA LEU A 123 -4.28 -10.00 3.72
C LEU A 123 -4.13 -11.10 4.76
N GLU A 124 -4.82 -11.01 5.91
CA GLU A 124 -4.55 -11.95 6.99
C GLU A 124 -4.84 -13.40 6.59
N ASP A 125 -3.97 -14.29 7.06
CA ASP A 125 -4.07 -15.72 6.82
C ASP A 125 -3.48 -16.45 8.02
N ASP A 126 -4.33 -17.02 8.85
CA ASP A 126 -3.93 -17.72 10.07
C ASP A 126 -3.12 -18.99 9.78
N ASP A 127 -3.24 -19.53 8.57
CA ASP A 127 -2.52 -20.73 8.17
C ASP A 127 -1.12 -20.42 7.64
N SER A 128 -0.79 -19.15 7.41
CA SER A 128 0.51 -18.73 6.91
C SER A 128 1.49 -18.51 8.06
N GLU A 129 2.77 -18.82 7.83
CA GLU A 129 3.82 -18.58 8.83
C GLU A 129 3.98 -17.08 9.14
N THR A 130 3.70 -16.23 8.16
CA THR A 130 3.86 -14.78 8.30
C THR A 130 2.59 -14.09 8.79
N GLY A 131 1.47 -14.82 8.85
CA GLY A 131 0.18 -14.25 9.20
C GLY A 131 -0.54 -13.57 8.04
N VAL A 132 0.08 -13.52 6.87
CA VAL A 132 -0.50 -12.86 5.68
C VAL A 132 -0.31 -13.73 4.44
N ASP A 133 -1.21 -13.57 3.48
CA ASP A 133 -1.11 -14.22 2.17
C ASP A 133 -0.89 -13.13 1.11
N LEU A 134 0.36 -12.95 0.70
CA LEU A 134 0.71 -11.98 -0.34
C LEU A 134 0.68 -12.61 -1.73
N ASP A 135 0.75 -13.93 -1.83
CA ASP A 135 0.79 -14.61 -3.12
C ASP A 135 -0.44 -14.35 -3.95
N LYS A 136 -1.59 -14.20 -3.30
CA LYS A 136 -2.84 -13.90 -4.03
C LYS A 136 -2.77 -12.54 -4.73
N LEU A 137 -2.04 -11.57 -4.17
CA LEU A 137 -1.82 -10.29 -4.83
C LEU A 137 -0.70 -10.38 -5.87
N ARG A 138 0.35 -11.14 -5.58
CA ARG A 138 1.43 -11.35 -6.54
C ARG A 138 0.95 -12.02 -7.81
N ALA A 139 -0.09 -12.86 -7.70
CA ALA A 139 -0.67 -13.57 -8.84
C ALA A 139 -1.57 -12.69 -9.70
N CYS A 140 -1.99 -11.54 -9.21
CA CYS A 140 -2.86 -10.65 -9.97
C CYS A 140 -2.15 -10.07 -11.18
N ARG A 141 -2.82 -10.08 -12.32
CA ARG A 141 -2.29 -9.52 -13.57
C ARG A 141 -3.17 -8.41 -14.13
N SER A 142 -4.33 -8.18 -13.52
CA SER A 142 -5.28 -7.13 -13.93
C SER A 142 -5.93 -6.51 -12.70
N LYS A 143 -6.51 -5.34 -12.87
CA LYS A 143 -7.28 -4.68 -11.80
C LYS A 143 -8.42 -5.58 -11.34
N GLU A 144 -9.09 -6.25 -12.30
CA GLU A 144 -10.19 -7.14 -12.00
C GLU A 144 -9.77 -8.28 -11.10
N ASP A 145 -8.56 -8.81 -11.29
CA ASP A 145 -8.01 -9.84 -10.41
C ASP A 145 -7.90 -9.32 -8.97
N VAL A 146 -7.43 -8.08 -8.81
CA VAL A 146 -7.29 -7.45 -7.49
C VAL A 146 -8.66 -7.28 -6.83
N TYR A 147 -9.64 -6.81 -7.59
CA TYR A 147 -10.99 -6.60 -7.05
C TYR A 147 -11.61 -7.92 -6.60
N ALA A 148 -11.37 -8.99 -7.33
CA ALA A 148 -11.85 -10.31 -6.96
C ALA A 148 -11.21 -10.81 -5.65
N VAL A 149 -9.91 -10.56 -5.48
CA VAL A 149 -9.20 -10.91 -4.24
C VAL A 149 -9.80 -10.18 -3.05
N ILE A 150 -10.04 -8.88 -3.21
CA ILE A 150 -10.61 -8.07 -2.12
C ILE A 150 -12.03 -8.54 -1.79
N ASP A 151 -12.85 -8.75 -2.81
CA ASP A 151 -14.24 -9.21 -2.62
C ASP A 151 -14.27 -10.54 -1.88
N ALA A 152 -13.43 -11.48 -2.27
CA ALA A 152 -13.38 -12.80 -1.63
C ALA A 152 -12.99 -12.71 -0.17
N ALA A 153 -12.06 -11.80 0.15
CA ALA A 153 -11.57 -11.66 1.52
C ALA A 153 -12.59 -10.98 2.44
N LEU A 154 -13.42 -10.08 1.91
CA LEU A 154 -14.35 -9.28 2.72
C LEU A 154 -15.77 -9.81 2.76
N VAL A 155 -16.07 -10.87 2.00
CA VAL A 155 -17.42 -11.45 1.92
C VAL A 155 -17.77 -12.30 3.14
N GLU A 156 -16.78 -12.66 3.93
CA GLU A 156 -16.90 -13.61 5.03
C GLU A 156 -17.67 -13.08 6.24
N ASP A 157 -18.12 -11.88 6.20
CA ASP A 157 -18.88 -11.30 7.31
C ASP A 157 -20.39 -11.45 7.10
#